data_da73aa8ae5cbd22afc8ac071b3df77b6
#
_entry.id   da73aa8ae5cbd22afc8ac071b3df77b6
#
_cell.length_a   1.000
_cell.length_b   1.000
_cell.length_c   1.000
_cell.angle_alpha   90.00
_cell.angle_beta   90.00
_cell.angle_gamma   90.00
#
_symmetry.space_group_name_H-M   'P 1'
#
loop_
_entity.id
_entity.type
_entity.pdbx_description
1 polymer ?
#
loop_
_entity_poly.entity_id
_entity_poly.type
_entity_poly.pdbx_seq_one_letter_code
_entity_poly.pdbx_strand_id
1 'polypeptide(L)'
;MAKKLSDTVIAQRMQELRNLKILHERDRKQIRELKAENIALRALEAEQQATIETLKIQIAELQVMVFGKKKPPTGHHLPNAILDTAKPPRGKDSFRRPLPPASAITAEEAILLPKTCSCGGSFTHITTHERYQEDIPLPDLTKDYQAHLVTKYIIKRGICCSCGKASSGRELGGQAVSLGPNVRLLICHLVSVTGLSYAQITQLCLSLYNLHITDGEIATVIAKAHTRWLSAYEQLKADIRSSPAVHADETSWPIQNLNRQGYGWVLAASDNSKSCFALENSRGAPHAKKLLGSYRGIRITDNYGVYLALPGQQQLCWAHLYRCIRDLCYNENLPEEQLPYVSWWHKQFVGIYQQLQAYLAEPCDKQKRLEQSEELWQRLKLLLLIQNGEPDKLTRLKAQLKRAGKDRLFTCLPSNISCDNN
;
A
#
# COMPACT_ATOMS: atom_id res chain seq x y z
N MET A 1 48.83 -41.53 -32.78
CA MET A 1 48.00 -42.11 -33.87
C MET A 1 46.66 -41.34 -33.92
N ALA A 2 46.51 -40.41 -34.86
CA ALA A 2 45.26 -39.74 -35.08
C ALA A 2 44.27 -40.70 -35.79
N LYS A 3 43.15 -41.03 -35.14
CA LYS A 3 42.06 -41.82 -35.74
C LYS A 3 41.48 -41.03 -36.92
N LYS A 4 41.68 -41.50 -38.18
CA LYS A 4 40.96 -40.97 -39.34
C LYS A 4 39.45 -41.17 -39.10
N LEU A 5 38.72 -40.09 -38.99
CA LEU A 5 37.25 -40.10 -38.99
C LEU A 5 36.78 -40.68 -40.34
N SER A 6 35.79 -41.59 -40.36
CA SER A 6 35.23 -42.14 -41.60
C SER A 6 34.57 -41.00 -42.40
N ASP A 7 34.65 -41.09 -43.73
CA ASP A 7 34.10 -40.07 -44.68
C ASP A 7 32.59 -39.82 -44.42
N THR A 8 31.87 -40.82 -43.92
CA THR A 8 30.46 -40.75 -43.51
C THR A 8 30.25 -39.78 -42.32
N VAL A 9 31.11 -39.82 -41.31
CA VAL A 9 31.02 -38.92 -40.12
C VAL A 9 31.39 -37.49 -40.50
N ILE A 10 32.32 -37.31 -41.43
CA ILE A 10 32.69 -36.00 -41.96
C ILE A 10 31.51 -35.41 -42.76
N ALA A 11 30.88 -36.19 -43.63
CA ALA A 11 29.72 -35.76 -44.41
C ALA A 11 28.50 -35.37 -43.50
N GLN A 12 28.27 -36.14 -42.46
CA GLN A 12 27.20 -35.87 -41.51
C GLN A 12 27.43 -34.56 -40.72
N ARG A 13 28.64 -34.33 -40.24
CA ARG A 13 29.02 -33.06 -39.59
C ARG A 13 28.97 -31.86 -40.54
N MET A 14 29.34 -32.04 -41.79
CA MET A 14 29.21 -30.97 -42.80
C MET A 14 27.75 -30.63 -43.08
N GLN A 15 26.85 -31.58 -43.04
CA GLN A 15 25.40 -31.34 -43.18
C GLN A 15 24.85 -30.62 -41.96
N GLU A 16 25.24 -31.00 -40.76
CA GLU A 16 24.87 -30.34 -39.50
C GLU A 16 25.33 -28.85 -39.49
N LEU A 17 26.56 -28.61 -39.93
CA LEU A 17 27.11 -27.26 -40.06
C LEU A 17 26.35 -26.41 -41.09
N ARG A 18 25.90 -26.96 -42.21
CA ARG A 18 25.05 -26.28 -43.19
C ARG A 18 23.68 -25.94 -42.57
N ASN A 19 23.05 -26.86 -41.85
CA ASN A 19 21.80 -26.64 -41.18
C ASN A 19 21.92 -25.53 -40.10
N LEU A 20 22.98 -25.53 -39.31
CA LEU A 20 23.27 -24.49 -38.32
C LEU A 20 23.48 -23.12 -38.95
N LYS A 21 24.16 -23.03 -40.10
CA LYS A 21 24.30 -21.77 -40.83
C LYS A 21 22.96 -21.22 -41.32
N ILE A 22 22.09 -22.07 -41.85
CA ILE A 22 20.73 -21.67 -42.27
C ILE A 22 19.89 -21.17 -41.09
N LEU A 23 19.95 -21.87 -39.96
CA LEU A 23 19.27 -21.44 -38.72
C LEU A 23 19.81 -20.08 -38.24
N HIS A 24 21.10 -19.90 -38.21
CA HIS A 24 21.75 -18.66 -37.80
C HIS A 24 21.39 -17.47 -38.71
N GLU A 25 21.30 -17.68 -40.03
CA GLU A 25 20.82 -16.66 -40.97
C GLU A 25 19.33 -16.29 -40.74
N ARG A 26 18.50 -17.27 -40.45
CA ARG A 26 17.10 -17.05 -40.05
C ARG A 26 16.97 -16.22 -38.78
N ASP A 27 17.71 -16.61 -37.74
CA ASP A 27 17.71 -15.87 -36.47
C ASP A 27 18.21 -14.44 -36.65
N ARG A 28 19.27 -14.24 -37.45
CA ARG A 28 19.75 -12.89 -37.76
C ARG A 28 18.71 -12.03 -38.51
N LYS A 29 17.93 -12.65 -39.39
CA LYS A 29 16.83 -11.95 -40.07
C LYS A 29 15.73 -11.56 -39.09
N GLN A 30 15.29 -12.48 -38.25
CA GLN A 30 14.27 -12.24 -37.23
C GLN A 30 14.69 -11.19 -36.22
N ILE A 31 15.97 -11.19 -35.79
CA ILE A 31 16.51 -10.15 -34.89
C ILE A 31 16.48 -8.77 -35.56
N ARG A 32 16.76 -8.67 -36.84
CA ARG A 32 16.67 -7.39 -37.57
C ARG A 32 15.23 -6.89 -37.68
N GLU A 33 14.30 -7.78 -37.95
CA GLU A 33 12.86 -7.46 -38.02
C GLU A 33 12.34 -6.99 -36.66
N LEU A 34 12.65 -7.69 -35.58
CA LEU A 34 12.29 -7.30 -34.22
C LEU A 34 12.95 -5.99 -33.75
N LYS A 35 14.19 -5.71 -34.18
CA LYS A 35 14.84 -4.42 -33.93
C LYS A 35 14.14 -3.28 -34.65
N ALA A 36 13.73 -3.47 -35.89
CA ALA A 36 12.98 -2.48 -36.66
C ALA A 36 11.59 -2.20 -36.03
N GLU A 37 10.88 -3.25 -35.63
CA GLU A 37 9.60 -3.13 -34.93
C GLU A 37 9.76 -2.38 -33.58
N ASN A 38 10.79 -2.68 -32.82
CA ASN A 38 11.08 -2.00 -31.54
C ASN A 38 11.37 -0.50 -31.75
N ILE A 39 12.08 -0.13 -32.83
CA ILE A 39 12.32 1.27 -33.18
C ILE A 39 10.99 1.97 -33.51
N ALA A 40 10.12 1.32 -34.28
CA ALA A 40 8.81 1.86 -34.63
C ALA A 40 7.89 2.02 -33.39
N LEU A 41 7.89 1.04 -32.48
CA LEU A 41 7.14 1.11 -31.24
C LEU A 41 7.64 2.24 -30.32
N ARG A 42 8.94 2.44 -30.20
CA ARG A 42 9.52 3.56 -29.42
C ARG A 42 9.18 4.92 -30.02
N ALA A 43 9.12 5.04 -31.34
CA ALA A 43 8.67 6.27 -32.00
C ALA A 43 7.19 6.56 -31.68
N LEU A 44 6.33 5.54 -31.72
CA LEU A 44 4.90 5.66 -31.36
C LEU A 44 4.71 6.02 -29.89
N GLU A 45 5.51 5.41 -29.00
CA GLU A 45 5.50 5.72 -27.57
C GLU A 45 5.90 7.18 -27.30
N ALA A 46 6.91 7.69 -28.01
CA ALA A 46 7.32 9.09 -27.92
C ALA A 46 6.21 10.06 -28.39
N GLU A 47 5.53 9.71 -29.47
CA GLU A 47 4.38 10.49 -29.98
C GLU A 47 3.20 10.49 -29.00
N GLN A 48 2.88 9.34 -28.41
CA GLN A 48 1.86 9.23 -27.38
C GLN A 48 2.23 10.05 -26.12
N GLN A 49 3.49 10.02 -25.72
CA GLN A 49 3.95 10.80 -24.58
C GLN A 49 3.85 12.31 -24.84
N ALA A 50 4.18 12.77 -26.03
CA ALA A 50 3.99 14.17 -26.43
C ALA A 50 2.51 14.58 -26.41
N THR A 51 1.64 13.69 -26.85
CA THR A 51 0.18 13.90 -26.80
C THR A 51 -0.32 14.00 -25.36
N ILE A 52 0.16 13.12 -24.46
CA ILE A 52 -0.16 13.15 -23.03
C ILE A 52 0.26 14.48 -22.41
N GLU A 53 1.45 14.99 -22.70
CA GLU A 53 1.90 16.29 -22.17
C GLU A 53 1.04 17.45 -22.70
N THR A 54 0.67 17.42 -23.97
CA THR A 54 -0.24 18.41 -24.54
C THR A 54 -1.61 18.40 -23.85
N LEU A 55 -2.19 17.22 -23.62
CA LEU A 55 -3.45 17.07 -22.91
C LEU A 55 -3.36 17.52 -21.45
N LYS A 56 -2.23 17.28 -20.76
CA LYS A 56 -2.02 17.80 -19.40
C LYS A 56 -2.02 19.32 -19.35
N ILE A 57 -1.39 19.99 -20.33
CA ILE A 57 -1.41 21.45 -20.45
C ILE A 57 -2.84 21.94 -20.66
N GLN A 58 -3.59 21.34 -21.57
CA GLN A 58 -5.00 21.72 -21.85
C GLN A 58 -5.89 21.49 -20.62
N ILE A 59 -5.71 20.39 -19.88
CA ILE A 59 -6.42 20.14 -18.61
C ILE A 59 -6.08 21.22 -17.58
N ALA A 60 -4.81 21.61 -17.46
CA ALA A 60 -4.39 22.65 -16.55
C ALA A 60 -5.01 24.02 -16.91
N GLU A 61 -5.06 24.37 -18.19
CA GLU A 61 -5.73 25.57 -18.70
C GLU A 61 -7.24 25.55 -18.43
N LEU A 62 -7.90 24.43 -18.70
CA LEU A 62 -9.33 24.26 -18.40
C LEU A 62 -9.59 24.34 -16.87
N GLN A 63 -8.72 23.76 -16.06
CA GLN A 63 -8.83 23.88 -14.61
C GLN A 63 -8.69 25.36 -14.13
N VAL A 64 -7.82 26.13 -14.77
CA VAL A 64 -7.70 27.57 -14.48
C VAL A 64 -8.94 28.33 -14.92
N MET A 65 -9.52 28.01 -16.08
CA MET A 65 -10.75 28.64 -16.58
C MET A 65 -11.97 28.31 -15.70
N VAL A 66 -12.09 27.04 -15.25
CA VAL A 66 -13.27 26.58 -14.50
C VAL A 66 -13.17 26.89 -13.01
N PHE A 67 -11.96 26.80 -12.41
CA PHE A 67 -11.76 26.89 -10.97
C PHE A 67 -10.96 28.12 -10.51
N GLY A 68 -10.58 29.02 -11.42
CA GLY A 68 -9.75 30.17 -11.13
C GLY A 68 -8.27 29.85 -10.90
N LYS A 69 -7.41 30.85 -10.84
CA LYS A 69 -5.97 30.67 -10.68
C LYS A 69 -5.64 29.97 -9.36
N LYS A 70 -5.32 28.68 -9.40
CA LYS A 70 -4.55 28.06 -8.32
C LYS A 70 -3.15 28.68 -8.30
N LYS A 71 -2.66 29.09 -7.12
CA LYS A 71 -1.25 29.46 -6.96
C LYS A 71 -0.39 28.32 -7.51
N PRO A 72 0.64 28.61 -8.35
CA PRO A 72 1.54 27.57 -8.84
C PRO A 72 2.21 26.86 -7.66
N PRO A 73 2.53 25.57 -7.75
CA PRO A 73 3.34 24.90 -6.74
C PRO A 73 4.69 25.61 -6.69
N THR A 74 4.99 26.23 -5.58
CA THR A 74 6.29 26.88 -5.35
C THR A 74 7.34 25.82 -5.13
N GLY A 75 7.94 25.34 -6.21
CA GLY A 75 9.15 24.55 -6.22
C GLY A 75 10.35 25.42 -6.60
N HIS A 76 10.66 26.43 -5.80
CA HIS A 76 11.99 27.05 -5.75
C HIS A 76 12.21 27.54 -4.33
N HIS A 77 13.26 27.02 -3.70
CA HIS A 77 13.81 27.54 -2.47
C HIS A 77 14.13 29.03 -2.65
N LEU A 78 13.27 29.90 -2.10
CA LEU A 78 13.65 31.23 -1.72
C LEU A 78 14.05 31.20 -0.24
N PRO A 79 15.13 31.90 0.16
CA PRO A 79 15.60 31.88 1.52
C PRO A 79 14.52 32.48 2.44
N ASN A 80 14.42 31.93 3.65
CA ASN A 80 13.54 32.36 4.72
C ASN A 80 13.57 33.89 4.92
N ALA A 81 12.62 34.58 4.30
CA ALA A 81 12.24 35.92 4.70
C ALA A 81 11.02 35.76 5.59
N ILE A 82 11.25 35.89 6.85
CA ILE A 82 10.39 36.31 7.95
C ILE A 82 9.01 36.77 7.46
N LEU A 83 8.02 35.87 7.53
CA LEU A 83 6.62 36.24 7.65
C LEU A 83 6.06 35.48 8.84
N ASP A 84 6.62 35.84 10.00
CA ASP A 84 6.00 35.58 11.29
C ASP A 84 4.89 36.65 11.51
N THR A 85 3.87 36.60 10.66
CA THR A 85 2.58 37.16 11.04
C THR A 85 1.91 36.12 11.89
N ALA A 86 2.19 36.15 13.19
CA ALA A 86 1.43 35.43 14.18
C ALA A 86 -0.06 35.69 13.89
N LYS A 87 -0.77 34.66 13.40
CA LYS A 87 -2.22 34.75 13.25
C LYS A 87 -2.78 35.15 14.61
N PRO A 88 -3.63 36.21 14.70
CA PRO A 88 -4.18 36.62 15.97
C PRO A 88 -4.78 35.41 16.70
N PRO A 89 -4.62 35.26 18.01
CA PRO A 89 -5.13 34.17 18.78
C PRO A 89 -6.63 34.03 18.48
N ARG A 90 -7.04 32.86 17.98
CA ARG A 90 -8.43 32.57 17.66
C ARG A 90 -9.24 32.68 18.94
N GLY A 91 -10.34 33.43 18.91
CA GLY A 91 -11.24 33.54 20.07
C GLY A 91 -11.71 32.15 20.54
N LYS A 92 -12.01 32.04 21.85
CA LYS A 92 -12.43 30.74 22.47
C LYS A 92 -13.60 30.08 21.76
N ASP A 93 -14.43 30.83 21.06
CA ASP A 93 -15.61 30.33 20.33
C ASP A 93 -15.34 30.01 18.85
N SER A 94 -14.18 30.34 18.32
CA SER A 94 -13.82 30.09 16.90
C SER A 94 -13.66 28.60 16.52
N PHE A 95 -13.68 27.70 17.51
CA PHE A 95 -13.58 26.26 17.34
C PHE A 95 -14.92 25.53 17.49
N ARG A 96 -16.01 26.30 17.74
CA ARG A 96 -17.33 25.70 17.94
C ARG A 96 -18.14 25.80 16.66
N ARG A 97 -18.88 24.75 16.35
CA ARG A 97 -19.90 24.81 15.31
C ARG A 97 -20.99 25.82 15.70
N PRO A 98 -21.46 26.62 14.74
CA PRO A 98 -22.57 27.52 15.01
C PRO A 98 -23.82 26.72 15.39
N LEU A 99 -24.70 27.33 16.20
CA LEU A 99 -25.99 26.74 16.49
C LEU A 99 -26.84 26.76 15.21
N PRO A 100 -27.51 25.64 14.86
CA PRO A 100 -28.39 25.62 13.71
C PRO A 100 -29.60 26.54 13.94
N PRO A 101 -30.12 27.19 12.89
CA PRO A 101 -31.36 27.94 13.00
C PRO A 101 -32.55 26.99 13.27
N ALA A 102 -33.59 27.49 13.92
CA ALA A 102 -34.77 26.68 14.25
C ALA A 102 -35.41 25.99 13.03
N SER A 103 -35.37 26.65 11.87
CA SER A 103 -35.87 26.11 10.59
C SER A 103 -35.06 24.92 10.03
N ALA A 104 -33.82 24.71 10.50
CA ALA A 104 -33.01 23.59 10.08
C ALA A 104 -33.18 22.34 10.95
N ILE A 105 -33.93 22.41 12.04
CA ILE A 105 -34.17 21.29 12.93
C ILE A 105 -35.15 20.32 12.25
N THR A 106 -34.71 19.12 11.98
CA THR A 106 -35.52 18.06 11.34
C THR A 106 -36.19 17.14 12.33
N ALA A 107 -35.67 17.04 13.55
CA ALA A 107 -36.23 16.22 14.62
C ALA A 107 -35.88 16.79 16.00
N GLU A 108 -36.75 16.60 16.97
CA GLU A 108 -36.51 16.86 18.40
C GLU A 108 -36.67 15.59 19.22
N GLU A 109 -35.68 15.30 20.09
CA GLU A 109 -35.71 14.17 20.99
C GLU A 109 -35.57 14.63 22.45
N ALA A 110 -36.51 14.25 23.31
CA ALA A 110 -36.43 14.45 24.75
C ALA A 110 -35.72 13.27 25.42
N ILE A 111 -34.54 13.51 26.00
CA ILE A 111 -33.79 12.48 26.72
C ILE A 111 -34.00 12.68 28.23
N LEU A 112 -34.76 11.77 28.81
CA LEU A 112 -35.13 11.81 30.23
C LEU A 112 -33.96 11.30 31.10
N LEU A 113 -33.97 11.75 32.37
CA LEU A 113 -33.13 11.13 33.40
C LEU A 113 -33.56 9.67 33.65
N PRO A 114 -32.60 8.81 34.06
CA PRO A 114 -32.96 7.51 34.65
C PRO A 114 -33.94 7.70 35.83
N LYS A 115 -34.83 6.75 36.09
CA LYS A 115 -35.80 6.83 37.19
C LYS A 115 -35.09 7.01 38.53
N THR A 116 -33.99 6.33 38.75
CA THR A 116 -33.19 6.36 39.99
C THR A 116 -31.71 6.44 39.68
N CYS A 117 -30.93 6.99 40.60
CA CYS A 117 -29.47 6.94 40.56
C CYS A 117 -28.95 5.51 40.78
N SER A 118 -27.74 5.20 40.42
CA SER A 118 -27.09 3.91 40.69
C SER A 118 -27.01 3.54 42.19
N CYS A 119 -27.15 4.52 43.09
CA CYS A 119 -27.25 4.31 44.53
C CYS A 119 -28.69 4.14 45.05
N GLY A 120 -29.70 4.14 44.16
CA GLY A 120 -31.13 4.06 44.53
C GLY A 120 -31.79 5.38 44.85
N GLY A 121 -31.07 6.49 44.99
CA GLY A 121 -31.59 7.81 45.32
C GLY A 121 -32.36 8.48 44.16
N SER A 122 -33.25 9.44 44.48
CA SER A 122 -33.97 10.28 43.53
C SER A 122 -33.09 11.47 43.06
N PHE A 123 -33.48 12.10 41.95
CA PHE A 123 -32.75 13.27 41.42
C PHE A 123 -33.45 14.56 41.82
N THR A 124 -32.64 15.56 42.22
CA THR A 124 -33.06 16.93 42.50
C THR A 124 -32.29 17.89 41.57
N HIS A 125 -32.67 19.18 41.62
CA HIS A 125 -32.05 20.25 40.79
C HIS A 125 -31.96 19.87 39.31
N ILE A 126 -33.11 19.46 38.73
CA ILE A 126 -33.22 19.04 37.34
C ILE A 126 -33.06 20.27 36.43
N THR A 127 -32.04 20.24 35.58
CA THR A 127 -31.80 21.24 34.54
C THR A 127 -31.96 20.63 33.16
N THR A 128 -32.29 21.48 32.19
CA THR A 128 -32.45 21.06 30.78
C THR A 128 -31.33 21.65 29.96
N HIS A 129 -30.74 20.80 29.14
CA HIS A 129 -29.65 21.19 28.22
C HIS A 129 -30.03 20.83 26.80
N GLU A 130 -29.89 21.79 25.88
CA GLU A 130 -30.07 21.53 24.44
C GLU A 130 -28.76 21.15 23.80
N ARG A 131 -28.78 20.13 22.92
CA ARG A 131 -27.68 19.69 22.11
C ARG A 131 -28.17 19.38 20.70
N TYR A 132 -27.36 19.65 19.72
CA TYR A 132 -27.69 19.47 18.31
C TYR A 132 -26.71 18.47 17.68
N GLN A 133 -27.23 17.62 16.83
CA GLN A 133 -26.44 16.68 16.05
C GLN A 133 -26.79 16.86 14.58
N GLU A 134 -25.81 17.20 13.78
CA GLU A 134 -25.94 17.28 12.34
C GLU A 134 -25.43 15.97 11.72
N ASP A 135 -26.26 15.35 10.90
CA ASP A 135 -25.95 14.09 10.26
C ASP A 135 -26.47 14.08 8.80
N ILE A 136 -26.11 13.06 8.07
CA ILE A 136 -26.63 12.76 6.75
C ILE A 136 -27.60 11.58 6.84
N PRO A 137 -28.67 11.55 6.02
CA PRO A 137 -29.56 10.41 5.99
C PRO A 137 -28.85 9.16 5.50
N LEU A 138 -29.28 8.00 5.98
CA LEU A 138 -28.96 6.74 5.32
C LEU A 138 -29.73 6.68 3.98
N PRO A 139 -29.15 6.07 2.93
CA PRO A 139 -29.86 5.88 1.67
C PRO A 139 -31.17 5.11 1.89
N ASP A 140 -32.28 5.76 1.65
CA ASP A 140 -33.61 5.18 1.69
C ASP A 140 -34.35 5.59 0.41
N LEU A 141 -34.40 4.70 -0.55
CA LEU A 141 -34.99 4.96 -1.88
C LEU A 141 -36.53 5.10 -1.82
N THR A 142 -37.15 4.86 -0.68
CA THR A 142 -38.60 4.95 -0.50
C THR A 142 -39.05 6.29 0.05
N LYS A 143 -38.15 7.17 0.44
CA LYS A 143 -38.43 8.47 1.05
C LYS A 143 -37.88 9.63 0.20
N ASP A 144 -38.52 10.77 0.35
CA ASP A 144 -38.03 12.01 -0.25
C ASP A 144 -36.61 12.30 0.25
N TYR A 145 -35.75 12.76 -0.67
CA TYR A 145 -34.36 13.04 -0.38
C TYR A 145 -34.23 14.22 0.60
N GLN A 146 -33.71 13.95 1.77
CA GLN A 146 -33.23 14.96 2.71
C GLN A 146 -31.71 14.97 2.69
N ALA A 147 -31.12 16.06 2.23
CA ALA A 147 -29.67 16.16 2.14
C ALA A 147 -28.96 16.20 3.49
N HIS A 148 -29.63 16.75 4.52
CA HIS A 148 -29.03 17.05 5.82
C HIS A 148 -30.07 16.88 6.93
N LEU A 149 -29.68 16.23 8.01
CA LEU A 149 -30.50 16.00 9.19
C LEU A 149 -29.95 16.79 10.38
N VAL A 150 -30.81 17.50 11.07
CA VAL A 150 -30.47 18.17 12.32
C VAL A 150 -31.39 17.71 13.42
N THR A 151 -30.86 16.92 14.36
CA THR A 151 -31.62 16.45 15.52
C THR A 151 -31.31 17.31 16.73
N LYS A 152 -32.33 17.92 17.32
CA LYS A 152 -32.22 18.63 18.58
C LYS A 152 -32.52 17.67 19.74
N TYR A 153 -31.57 17.53 20.64
CA TYR A 153 -31.70 16.74 21.86
C TYR A 153 -31.98 17.65 23.04
N ILE A 154 -33.09 17.41 23.72
CA ILE A 154 -33.45 18.09 24.97
C ILE A 154 -33.12 17.16 26.13
N ILE A 155 -31.94 17.39 26.76
CA ILE A 155 -31.35 16.46 27.72
C ILE A 155 -31.55 16.97 29.13
N LYS A 156 -32.24 16.17 29.97
CA LYS A 156 -32.38 16.45 31.39
C LYS A 156 -31.18 15.97 32.19
N ARG A 157 -30.68 16.82 33.08
CA ARG A 157 -29.59 16.54 34.02
C ARG A 157 -30.09 16.81 35.44
N GLY A 158 -29.72 15.96 36.39
CA GLY A 158 -30.07 16.14 37.81
C GLY A 158 -28.95 15.71 38.73
N ILE A 159 -29.03 16.11 40.00
CA ILE A 159 -28.09 15.74 41.05
C ILE A 159 -28.84 14.77 41.99
N CYS A 160 -28.22 13.65 42.32
CA CYS A 160 -28.77 12.69 43.26
C CYS A 160 -28.82 13.25 44.68
N CYS A 161 -30.01 13.20 45.32
CA CYS A 161 -30.18 13.70 46.66
C CYS A 161 -29.43 12.87 47.73
N SER A 162 -29.13 11.60 47.45
CA SER A 162 -28.52 10.67 48.41
C SER A 162 -26.98 10.66 48.31
N CYS A 163 -26.41 10.70 47.10
CA CYS A 163 -24.95 10.59 46.91
C CYS A 163 -24.31 11.82 46.28
N GLY A 164 -25.04 12.85 45.92
CA GLY A 164 -24.54 14.06 45.29
C GLY A 164 -24.06 13.89 43.86
N LYS A 165 -24.09 12.71 43.28
CA LYS A 165 -23.59 12.42 41.93
C LYS A 165 -24.52 13.06 40.88
N ALA A 166 -23.94 13.83 39.97
CA ALA A 166 -24.66 14.33 38.82
C ALA A 166 -24.87 13.22 37.78
N SER A 167 -26.05 13.14 37.22
CA SER A 167 -26.43 12.21 36.15
C SER A 167 -27.17 12.94 35.03
N SER A 168 -27.06 12.44 33.81
CA SER A 168 -27.85 12.94 32.67
C SER A 168 -28.32 11.74 31.84
N GLY A 169 -29.40 11.92 31.11
CA GLY A 169 -29.98 10.85 30.28
C GLY A 169 -29.07 10.41 29.12
N ARG A 170 -28.13 11.30 28.74
CA ARG A 170 -27.07 11.04 27.73
C ARG A 170 -25.81 11.82 28.12
N GLU A 171 -24.66 11.28 27.77
CA GLU A 171 -23.40 12.05 27.92
C GLU A 171 -23.46 13.36 27.13
N LEU A 172 -23.23 14.46 27.85
CA LEU A 172 -23.13 15.78 27.25
C LEU A 172 -21.71 15.95 26.72
N GLY A 173 -21.52 15.82 25.42
CA GLY A 173 -20.24 16.23 24.81
C GLY A 173 -19.91 17.69 25.12
N GLY A 174 -18.63 18.05 25.04
CA GLY A 174 -18.16 19.40 25.34
C GLY A 174 -18.67 20.51 24.38
N GLN A 175 -19.29 20.14 23.27
CA GLN A 175 -19.81 21.06 22.25
C GLN A 175 -21.34 21.02 22.18
N ALA A 176 -21.95 22.17 21.87
CA ALA A 176 -23.39 22.28 21.69
C ALA A 176 -23.87 21.60 20.40
N VAL A 177 -23.07 21.62 19.35
CA VAL A 177 -23.35 21.00 18.06
C VAL A 177 -22.26 19.97 17.73
N SER A 178 -22.64 18.81 17.24
CA SER A 178 -21.75 17.72 16.90
C SER A 178 -22.13 17.05 15.57
N LEU A 179 -21.15 16.46 14.89
CA LEU A 179 -21.39 15.63 13.72
C LEU A 179 -21.93 14.26 14.14
N GLY A 180 -22.94 13.77 13.42
CA GLY A 180 -23.55 12.47 13.64
C GLY A 180 -22.69 11.29 13.19
N PRO A 181 -23.12 10.06 13.49
CA PRO A 181 -22.36 8.86 13.21
C PRO A 181 -22.16 8.62 11.71
N ASN A 182 -23.16 8.91 10.87
CA ASN A 182 -23.10 8.67 9.43
C ASN A 182 -22.07 9.59 8.76
N VAL A 183 -22.08 10.89 9.10
CA VAL A 183 -21.08 11.86 8.61
C VAL A 183 -19.69 11.45 9.03
N ARG A 184 -19.50 11.02 10.28
CA ARG A 184 -18.18 10.57 10.75
C ARG A 184 -17.70 9.34 10.01
N LEU A 185 -18.59 8.39 9.74
CA LEU A 185 -18.25 7.19 8.95
C LEU A 185 -17.91 7.56 7.50
N LEU A 186 -18.70 8.44 6.88
CA LEU A 186 -18.41 8.96 5.53
C LEU A 186 -17.03 9.62 5.47
N ILE A 187 -16.70 10.50 6.42
CA ILE A 187 -15.39 11.15 6.49
C ILE A 187 -14.27 10.10 6.57
N CYS A 188 -14.40 9.11 7.45
CA CYS A 188 -13.41 8.04 7.59
C CYS A 188 -13.24 7.27 6.27
N HIS A 189 -14.33 6.93 5.58
CA HIS A 189 -14.30 6.24 4.30
C HIS A 189 -13.61 7.10 3.21
N LEU A 190 -13.99 8.36 3.10
CA LEU A 190 -13.43 9.27 2.09
C LEU A 190 -11.93 9.53 2.29
N VAL A 191 -11.46 9.59 3.52
CA VAL A 191 -10.02 9.74 3.81
C VAL A 191 -9.26 8.43 3.56
N SER A 192 -9.76 7.30 4.09
CA SER A 192 -8.97 6.07 4.15
C SER A 192 -9.10 5.19 2.92
N VAL A 193 -10.25 5.19 2.23
CA VAL A 193 -10.52 4.33 1.08
C VAL A 193 -10.37 5.08 -0.23
N THR A 194 -10.93 6.30 -0.33
CA THR A 194 -10.87 7.07 -1.57
C THR A 194 -9.65 8.00 -1.66
N GLY A 195 -8.97 8.27 -0.53
CA GLY A 195 -7.79 9.11 -0.49
C GLY A 195 -8.05 10.59 -0.77
N LEU A 196 -9.29 11.07 -0.60
CA LEU A 196 -9.63 12.48 -0.82
C LEU A 196 -8.92 13.40 0.18
N SER A 197 -8.47 14.55 -0.29
CA SER A 197 -7.95 15.61 0.59
C SER A 197 -9.08 16.22 1.43
N TYR A 198 -8.72 16.81 2.58
CA TYR A 198 -9.71 17.47 3.45
C TYR A 198 -10.50 18.56 2.72
N ALA A 199 -9.85 19.37 1.88
CA ALA A 199 -10.52 20.36 1.07
C ALA A 199 -11.55 19.75 0.08
N GLN A 200 -11.24 18.60 -0.54
CA GLN A 200 -12.18 17.89 -1.40
C GLN A 200 -13.37 17.33 -0.61
N ILE A 201 -13.13 16.81 0.60
CA ILE A 201 -14.18 16.30 1.49
C ILE A 201 -15.09 17.45 1.94
N THR A 202 -14.52 18.60 2.34
CA THR A 202 -15.28 19.79 2.70
C THR A 202 -16.18 20.25 1.56
N GLN A 203 -15.63 20.32 0.33
CA GLN A 203 -16.39 20.71 -0.85
C GLN A 203 -17.50 19.70 -1.19
N LEU A 204 -17.23 18.41 -1.08
CA LEU A 204 -18.19 17.35 -1.33
C LEU A 204 -19.34 17.39 -0.32
N CYS A 205 -19.05 17.57 0.96
CA CYS A 205 -20.07 17.65 2.01
C CYS A 205 -20.95 18.89 1.83
N LEU A 206 -20.35 20.00 1.43
CA LEU A 206 -21.11 21.23 1.14
C LEU A 206 -22.01 21.05 -0.09
N SER A 207 -21.49 20.52 -1.19
CA SER A 207 -22.22 20.45 -2.46
C SER A 207 -23.33 19.39 -2.46
N LEU A 208 -23.12 18.22 -1.83
CA LEU A 208 -24.09 17.13 -1.82
C LEU A 208 -25.08 17.21 -0.67
N TYR A 209 -24.64 17.68 0.50
CA TYR A 209 -25.43 17.60 1.73
C TYR A 209 -25.73 18.97 2.34
N ASN A 210 -25.29 20.08 1.73
CA ASN A 210 -25.34 21.40 2.32
C ASN A 210 -24.79 21.43 3.78
N LEU A 211 -23.78 20.60 4.04
CA LEU A 211 -23.17 20.42 5.35
C LEU A 211 -21.78 21.06 5.38
N HIS A 212 -21.66 22.12 6.17
CA HIS A 212 -20.37 22.80 6.37
C HIS A 212 -19.51 22.01 7.35
N ILE A 213 -18.36 21.55 6.89
CA ILE A 213 -17.35 20.85 7.69
C ILE A 213 -16.00 21.57 7.50
N THR A 214 -15.21 21.68 8.54
CA THR A 214 -13.87 22.26 8.50
C THR A 214 -12.79 21.20 8.49
N ASP A 215 -11.61 21.50 7.96
CA ASP A 215 -10.44 20.61 8.00
C ASP A 215 -10.10 20.15 9.43
N GLY A 216 -10.27 21.03 10.42
CA GLY A 216 -10.05 20.72 11.84
C GLY A 216 -11.06 19.69 12.39
N GLU A 217 -12.30 19.73 11.93
CA GLU A 217 -13.31 18.74 12.30
C GLU A 217 -13.01 17.38 11.65
N ILE A 218 -12.61 17.38 10.37
CA ILE A 218 -12.17 16.15 9.69
C ILE A 218 -10.98 15.53 10.44
N ALA A 219 -9.96 16.32 10.77
CA ALA A 219 -8.80 15.85 11.53
C ALA A 219 -9.20 15.29 12.90
N THR A 220 -10.16 15.92 13.58
CA THR A 220 -10.68 15.47 14.88
C THR A 220 -11.43 14.14 14.74
N VAL A 221 -12.24 13.98 13.69
CA VAL A 221 -12.96 12.73 13.41
C VAL A 221 -11.96 11.59 13.18
N ILE A 222 -10.94 11.81 12.35
CA ILE A 222 -9.90 10.82 12.06
C ILE A 222 -9.11 10.45 13.32
N ALA A 223 -8.70 11.44 14.15
CA ALA A 223 -8.01 11.18 15.40
C ALA A 223 -8.84 10.34 16.38
N LYS A 224 -10.14 10.61 16.50
CA LYS A 224 -11.06 9.81 17.33
C LYS A 224 -11.25 8.40 16.76
N ALA A 225 -11.37 8.26 15.44
CA ALA A 225 -11.46 6.97 14.77
C ALA A 225 -10.20 6.14 15.03
N HIS A 226 -9.01 6.73 14.88
CA HIS A 226 -7.74 6.08 15.20
C HIS A 226 -7.73 5.54 16.64
N THR A 227 -8.05 6.37 17.62
CA THR A 227 -8.09 5.95 19.03
C THR A 227 -9.08 4.80 19.26
N ARG A 228 -10.27 4.87 18.65
CA ARG A 228 -11.31 3.86 18.79
C ARG A 228 -10.91 2.52 18.17
N TRP A 229 -10.20 2.53 17.04
CA TRP A 229 -9.86 1.33 16.29
C TRP A 229 -8.46 0.80 16.57
N LEU A 230 -7.70 1.47 17.43
CA LEU A 230 -6.34 1.06 17.75
C LEU A 230 -6.26 -0.39 18.27
N SER A 231 -7.17 -0.79 19.15
CA SER A 231 -7.22 -2.16 19.66
C SER A 231 -7.53 -3.18 18.57
N ALA A 232 -8.43 -2.86 17.65
CA ALA A 232 -8.75 -3.71 16.50
C ALA A 232 -7.56 -3.82 15.53
N TYR A 233 -6.81 -2.73 15.34
CA TYR A 233 -5.59 -2.73 14.54
C TYR A 233 -4.48 -3.58 15.18
N GLU A 234 -4.29 -3.49 16.51
CA GLU A 234 -3.32 -4.36 17.21
C GLU A 234 -3.74 -5.83 17.14
N GLN A 235 -5.06 -6.13 17.26
CA GLN A 235 -5.57 -7.48 17.07
C GLN A 235 -5.34 -7.98 15.64
N LEU A 236 -5.58 -7.15 14.63
CA LEU A 236 -5.29 -7.48 13.23
C LEU A 236 -3.81 -7.85 13.03
N LYS A 237 -2.89 -7.09 13.62
CA LYS A 237 -1.46 -7.43 13.58
C LYS A 237 -1.15 -8.76 14.26
N ALA A 238 -1.78 -9.02 15.40
CA ALA A 238 -1.65 -10.28 16.12
C ALA A 238 -2.16 -11.46 15.29
N ASP A 239 -3.32 -11.30 14.66
CA ASP A 239 -3.90 -12.31 13.76
C ASP A 239 -2.99 -12.61 12.57
N ILE A 240 -2.45 -11.58 11.90
CA ILE A 240 -1.50 -11.77 10.80
C ILE A 240 -0.26 -12.52 11.30
N ARG A 241 0.27 -12.18 12.47
CA ARG A 241 1.43 -12.85 13.07
C ARG A 241 1.14 -14.29 13.52
N SER A 242 -0.11 -14.70 13.62
CA SER A 242 -0.49 -16.10 13.89
C SER A 242 -0.45 -16.98 12.64
N SER A 243 -0.32 -16.39 11.45
CA SER A 243 -0.21 -17.12 10.20
C SER A 243 1.10 -17.90 10.12
N PRO A 244 1.14 -19.06 9.44
CA PRO A 244 2.37 -19.85 9.28
C PRO A 244 3.44 -19.10 8.49
N ALA A 245 3.03 -18.22 7.57
CA ALA A 245 3.92 -17.34 6.85
C ALA A 245 3.30 -15.94 6.68
N VAL A 246 4.14 -14.93 6.55
CA VAL A 246 3.72 -13.55 6.33
C VAL A 246 4.52 -12.91 5.19
N HIS A 247 3.87 -12.08 4.41
CA HIS A 247 4.50 -11.17 3.48
C HIS A 247 4.86 -9.88 4.21
N ALA A 248 6.08 -9.39 4.01
CA ALA A 248 6.50 -8.09 4.49
C ALA A 248 7.27 -7.34 3.42
N ASP A 249 6.93 -6.09 3.22
CA ASP A 249 7.55 -5.21 2.24
C ASP A 249 7.49 -3.76 2.72
N GLU A 250 8.34 -2.90 2.17
CA GLU A 250 8.31 -1.47 2.44
C GLU A 250 8.54 -0.66 1.17
N THR A 251 7.81 0.44 1.07
CA THR A 251 7.95 1.40 -0.02
C THR A 251 8.27 2.78 0.51
N SER A 252 9.01 3.55 -0.27
CA SER A 252 9.25 4.96 0.03
C SER A 252 7.92 5.73 0.00
N TRP A 253 7.66 6.55 1.03
CA TRP A 253 6.45 7.34 1.17
C TRP A 253 6.79 8.78 1.54
N PRO A 254 6.45 9.78 0.73
CA PRO A 254 6.68 11.18 1.09
C PRO A 254 5.75 11.57 2.24
N ILE A 255 6.33 11.94 3.38
CA ILE A 255 5.58 12.45 4.53
C ILE A 255 5.75 13.96 4.57
N GLN A 256 4.61 14.67 4.51
CA GLN A 256 4.61 16.12 4.60
C GLN A 256 5.26 16.60 5.92
N ASN A 257 6.06 17.64 5.85
CA ASN A 257 6.81 18.23 6.98
C ASN A 257 7.95 17.38 7.57
N LEU A 258 8.33 16.28 6.93
CA LEU A 258 9.60 15.63 7.23
C LEU A 258 10.67 16.11 6.24
N ASN A 259 11.84 16.54 6.77
CA ASN A 259 13.01 16.85 5.94
C ASN A 259 13.66 15.61 5.32
N ARG A 260 13.06 14.45 5.51
CA ARG A 260 13.51 13.15 5.01
C ARG A 260 12.32 12.32 4.56
N GLN A 261 12.60 11.36 3.70
CA GLN A 261 11.60 10.41 3.22
C GLN A 261 11.14 9.47 4.33
N GLY A 262 9.82 9.27 4.44
CA GLY A 262 9.22 8.22 5.24
C GLY A 262 9.04 6.93 4.44
N TYR A 263 8.51 5.90 5.08
CA TYR A 263 8.29 4.58 4.50
C TYR A 263 6.94 4.02 4.91
N GLY A 264 6.20 3.52 3.92
CA GLY A 264 5.03 2.69 4.13
C GLY A 264 5.44 1.22 4.26
N TRP A 265 5.17 0.63 5.38
CA TRP A 265 5.40 -0.79 5.65
C TRP A 265 4.11 -1.57 5.49
N VAL A 266 4.18 -2.73 4.87
CA VAL A 266 3.06 -3.66 4.70
C VAL A 266 3.39 -4.97 5.39
N LEU A 267 2.41 -5.52 6.08
CA LEU A 267 2.44 -6.88 6.60
C LEU A 267 1.14 -7.57 6.22
N ALA A 268 1.22 -8.72 5.57
CA ALA A 268 0.05 -9.50 5.17
C ALA A 268 0.22 -10.98 5.54
N ALA A 269 -0.89 -11.63 5.84
CA ALA A 269 -0.92 -13.09 5.99
C ALA A 269 -0.66 -13.77 4.64
N SER A 270 -0.01 -14.94 4.65
CA SER A 270 0.36 -15.64 3.42
C SER A 270 -0.81 -16.14 2.57
N ASP A 271 -1.99 -16.22 3.16
CA ASP A 271 -3.25 -16.54 2.48
C ASP A 271 -3.99 -15.30 1.94
N ASN A 272 -3.37 -14.12 2.04
CA ASN A 272 -3.92 -12.81 1.66
C ASN A 272 -5.26 -12.44 2.34
N SER A 273 -5.66 -13.16 3.39
CA SER A 273 -6.93 -12.92 4.09
C SER A 273 -6.91 -11.61 4.89
N LYS A 274 -5.73 -11.18 5.35
CA LYS A 274 -5.54 -10.02 6.21
C LYS A 274 -4.26 -9.29 5.85
N SER A 275 -4.33 -7.95 5.85
CA SER A 275 -3.16 -7.09 5.69
C SER A 275 -3.24 -5.86 6.58
N CYS A 276 -2.11 -5.33 6.98
CA CYS A 276 -2.01 -4.06 7.69
C CYS A 276 -0.86 -3.20 7.18
N PHE A 277 -0.99 -1.90 7.38
CA PHE A 277 -0.02 -0.90 6.95
C PHE A 277 0.46 -0.08 8.15
N ALA A 278 1.73 0.32 8.11
CA ALA A 278 2.30 1.26 9.07
C ALA A 278 3.13 2.31 8.32
N LEU A 279 2.98 3.59 8.71
CA LEU A 279 3.82 4.67 8.20
C LEU A 279 4.92 4.93 9.24
N GLU A 280 6.17 4.87 8.81
CA GLU A 280 7.33 5.06 9.68
C GLU A 280 8.32 6.05 9.03
N ASN A 281 9.10 6.70 9.87
CA ASN A 281 10.04 7.73 9.42
C ASN A 281 11.39 7.17 8.93
N SER A 282 11.54 5.86 8.89
CA SER A 282 12.77 5.20 8.46
C SER A 282 12.52 3.76 8.00
N ARG A 283 13.46 3.25 7.20
CA ARG A 283 13.51 1.86 6.71
C ARG A 283 14.29 0.92 7.65
N GLY A 284 14.63 1.37 8.85
CA GLY A 284 15.53 0.65 9.74
C GLY A 284 14.92 -0.53 10.48
N ALA A 285 15.78 -1.40 11.02
CA ALA A 285 15.41 -2.61 11.76
C ALA A 285 14.43 -2.40 12.94
N PRO A 286 14.45 -1.28 13.70
CA PRO A 286 13.47 -1.05 14.74
C PRO A 286 12.02 -1.06 14.27
N HIS A 287 11.77 -0.53 13.06
CA HIS A 287 10.43 -0.47 12.48
C HIS A 287 9.94 -1.85 12.02
N ALA A 288 10.82 -2.62 11.36
CA ALA A 288 10.54 -4.01 11.02
C ALA A 288 10.24 -4.85 12.28
N LYS A 289 11.03 -4.67 13.35
CA LYS A 289 10.80 -5.33 14.66
C LYS A 289 9.46 -4.91 15.27
N LYS A 290 9.10 -3.64 15.22
CA LYS A 290 7.81 -3.14 15.71
C LYS A 290 6.64 -3.76 14.95
N LEU A 291 6.75 -3.90 13.63
CA LEU A 291 5.71 -4.48 12.78
C LEU A 291 5.59 -5.98 12.97
N LEU A 292 6.70 -6.71 12.97
CA LEU A 292 6.74 -8.18 13.07
C LEU A 292 6.67 -8.69 14.52
N GLY A 293 7.06 -7.87 15.49
CA GLY A 293 7.05 -8.28 16.91
C GLY A 293 7.93 -9.49 17.18
N SER A 294 7.40 -10.48 17.90
CA SER A 294 8.04 -11.75 18.21
C SER A 294 7.82 -12.85 17.18
N TYR A 295 7.35 -12.52 15.97
CA TYR A 295 7.07 -13.50 14.92
C TYR A 295 8.29 -14.35 14.59
N ARG A 296 8.11 -15.68 14.58
CA ARG A 296 9.17 -16.67 14.30
C ARG A 296 8.85 -17.59 13.13
N GLY A 297 7.71 -17.39 12.47
CA GLY A 297 7.34 -18.12 11.28
C GLY A 297 8.14 -17.71 10.04
N ILE A 298 7.66 -18.07 8.88
CA ILE A 298 8.33 -17.79 7.61
C ILE A 298 7.94 -16.39 7.13
N ARG A 299 8.94 -15.58 6.80
CA ARG A 299 8.75 -14.25 6.20
C ARG A 299 9.08 -14.31 4.71
N ILE A 300 8.14 -13.90 3.89
CA ILE A 300 8.33 -13.74 2.44
C ILE A 300 8.67 -12.26 2.21
N THR A 301 9.91 -11.96 1.87
CA THR A 301 10.43 -10.59 1.77
C THR A 301 11.38 -10.45 0.58
N ASP A 302 11.73 -9.22 0.25
CA ASP A 302 12.90 -8.96 -0.58
C ASP A 302 14.20 -9.35 0.14
N ASN A 303 15.33 -9.11 -0.49
CA ASN A 303 16.65 -9.40 0.10
C ASN A 303 17.22 -8.23 0.91
N TYR A 304 16.40 -7.34 1.44
CA TYR A 304 16.87 -6.25 2.27
C TYR A 304 17.47 -6.75 3.58
N GLY A 305 18.65 -6.24 3.93
CA GLY A 305 19.46 -6.75 5.05
C GLY A 305 18.77 -6.68 6.42
N VAL A 306 17.79 -5.81 6.59
CA VAL A 306 17.01 -5.67 7.83
C VAL A 306 16.28 -6.97 8.19
N TYR A 307 15.73 -7.66 7.19
CA TYR A 307 15.01 -8.92 7.41
C TYR A 307 15.92 -10.07 7.83
N LEU A 308 17.22 -10.01 7.49
CA LEU A 308 18.19 -11.03 7.89
C LEU A 308 18.46 -11.04 9.40
N ALA A 309 18.35 -9.89 10.06
CA ALA A 309 18.59 -9.73 11.48
C ALA A 309 17.38 -10.13 12.35
N LEU A 310 16.26 -10.50 11.74
CA LEU A 310 15.03 -10.86 12.45
C LEU A 310 14.93 -12.37 12.70
N PRO A 311 14.33 -12.80 13.82
CA PRO A 311 14.17 -14.23 14.14
C PRO A 311 13.21 -14.93 13.18
N GLY A 312 13.32 -16.26 13.05
CA GLY A 312 12.49 -17.09 12.18
C GLY A 312 13.11 -17.31 10.79
N GLN A 313 12.38 -17.98 9.91
CA GLN A 313 12.83 -18.32 8.55
C GLN A 313 12.52 -17.19 7.57
N GLN A 314 13.27 -17.11 6.49
CA GLN A 314 13.01 -16.19 5.40
C GLN A 314 12.88 -16.96 4.08
N GLN A 315 11.82 -16.64 3.33
CA GLN A 315 11.70 -16.95 1.92
C GLN A 315 11.98 -15.68 1.13
N LEU A 316 12.94 -15.69 0.23
CA LEU A 316 13.14 -14.56 -0.69
C LEU A 316 12.02 -14.52 -1.72
N CYS A 317 11.46 -13.34 -1.93
CA CYS A 317 10.44 -13.10 -2.93
C CYS A 317 11.00 -13.27 -4.34
N TRP A 318 10.53 -14.29 -5.06
CA TRP A 318 10.97 -14.60 -6.41
C TRP A 318 10.59 -13.53 -7.43
N ALA A 319 9.46 -12.85 -7.22
CA ALA A 319 9.06 -11.72 -8.07
C ALA A 319 10.07 -10.55 -7.98
N HIS A 320 10.64 -10.27 -6.80
CA HIS A 320 11.71 -9.28 -6.66
C HIS A 320 13.01 -9.72 -7.35
N LEU A 321 13.40 -10.97 -7.20
CA LEU A 321 14.57 -11.53 -7.90
C LEU A 321 14.37 -11.47 -9.42
N TYR A 322 13.19 -11.86 -9.91
CA TYR A 322 12.84 -11.77 -11.32
C TYR A 322 12.98 -10.34 -11.86
N ARG A 323 12.41 -9.34 -11.15
CA ARG A 323 12.51 -7.92 -11.55
C ARG A 323 13.97 -7.47 -11.64
N CYS A 324 14.79 -7.80 -10.64
CA CYS A 324 16.22 -7.46 -10.67
C CYS A 324 16.96 -8.00 -11.91
N ILE A 325 16.63 -9.23 -12.32
CA ILE A 325 17.26 -9.90 -13.47
C ILE A 325 16.73 -9.33 -14.78
N ARG A 326 15.42 -9.14 -14.87
CA ARG A 326 14.76 -8.51 -16.01
C ARG A 326 15.36 -7.11 -16.27
N ASP A 327 15.48 -6.29 -15.24
CA ASP A 327 15.99 -4.92 -15.34
C ASP A 327 17.47 -4.91 -15.74
N LEU A 328 18.21 -5.98 -15.47
CA LEU A 328 19.58 -6.13 -15.98
C LEU A 328 19.59 -6.39 -17.49
N CYS A 329 18.64 -7.20 -18.01
CA CYS A 329 18.53 -7.47 -19.46
C CYS A 329 18.15 -6.22 -20.27
N TYR A 330 17.37 -5.31 -19.69
CA TYR A 330 16.94 -4.06 -20.32
C TYR A 330 17.83 -2.86 -19.96
N ASN A 331 18.98 -3.09 -19.35
CA ASN A 331 19.90 -2.02 -19.00
C ASN A 331 20.62 -1.48 -20.26
N GLU A 332 20.33 -0.25 -20.63
CA GLU A 332 20.91 0.44 -21.81
C GLU A 332 22.44 0.56 -21.75
N ASN A 333 23.04 0.49 -20.57
CA ASN A 333 24.48 0.54 -20.37
C ASN A 333 25.16 -0.83 -20.39
N LEU A 334 24.44 -1.91 -20.71
CA LEU A 334 25.01 -3.23 -20.83
C LEU A 334 25.74 -3.35 -22.17
N PRO A 335 27.05 -3.72 -22.22
CA PRO A 335 27.76 -3.95 -23.47
C PRO A 335 27.03 -4.97 -24.36
N GLU A 336 26.95 -4.67 -25.67
CA GLU A 336 26.21 -5.54 -26.62
C GLU A 336 26.74 -6.98 -26.63
N GLU A 337 28.03 -7.19 -26.40
CA GLU A 337 28.65 -8.51 -26.29
C GLU A 337 28.19 -9.33 -25.10
N GLN A 338 27.78 -8.69 -24.02
CA GLN A 338 27.29 -9.34 -22.79
C GLN A 338 25.79 -9.66 -22.84
N LEU A 339 25.03 -8.96 -23.68
CA LEU A 339 23.58 -9.09 -23.75
C LEU A 339 23.10 -10.52 -24.08
N PRO A 340 23.72 -11.28 -25.01
CA PRO A 340 23.30 -12.65 -25.30
C PRO A 340 23.42 -13.56 -24.08
N TYR A 341 24.50 -13.43 -23.31
CA TYR A 341 24.71 -14.22 -22.10
C TYR A 341 23.74 -13.87 -21.00
N VAL A 342 23.51 -12.58 -20.73
CA VAL A 342 22.55 -12.12 -19.73
C VAL A 342 21.12 -12.56 -20.08
N SER A 343 20.73 -12.45 -21.36
CA SER A 343 19.42 -12.88 -21.85
C SER A 343 19.24 -14.40 -21.73
N TRP A 344 20.25 -15.18 -22.05
CA TRP A 344 20.24 -16.63 -21.84
C TRP A 344 20.08 -16.97 -20.35
N TRP A 345 20.87 -16.32 -19.49
CA TRP A 345 20.81 -16.53 -18.04
C TRP A 345 19.44 -16.17 -17.48
N HIS A 346 18.87 -15.03 -17.89
CA HIS A 346 17.53 -14.62 -17.55
C HIS A 346 16.50 -15.69 -17.94
N LYS A 347 16.54 -16.19 -19.16
CA LYS A 347 15.63 -17.24 -19.64
C LYS A 347 15.72 -18.52 -18.78
N GLN A 348 16.93 -18.94 -18.40
CA GLN A 348 17.10 -20.10 -17.53
C GLN A 348 16.52 -19.84 -16.13
N PHE A 349 16.75 -18.66 -15.57
CA PHE A 349 16.21 -18.28 -14.27
C PHE A 349 14.67 -18.23 -14.30
N VAL A 350 14.08 -17.66 -15.34
CA VAL A 350 12.63 -17.64 -15.55
C VAL A 350 12.07 -19.06 -15.62
N GLY A 351 12.74 -19.97 -16.31
CA GLY A 351 12.35 -21.38 -16.38
C GLY A 351 12.32 -22.05 -15.00
N ILE A 352 13.28 -21.74 -14.12
CA ILE A 352 13.28 -22.23 -12.73
C ILE A 352 12.10 -21.62 -11.94
N TYR A 353 11.85 -20.32 -12.09
CA TYR A 353 10.74 -19.65 -11.41
C TYR A 353 9.37 -20.20 -11.85
N GLN A 354 9.17 -20.39 -13.14
CA GLN A 354 7.93 -20.99 -13.67
C GLN A 354 7.73 -22.42 -13.16
N GLN A 355 8.80 -23.23 -13.12
CA GLN A 355 8.74 -24.58 -12.57
C GLN A 355 8.43 -24.57 -11.07
N LEU A 356 9.00 -23.61 -10.31
CA LEU A 356 8.67 -23.42 -8.90
C LEU A 356 7.18 -23.12 -8.69
N GLN A 357 6.62 -22.22 -9.51
CA GLN A 357 5.20 -21.89 -9.46
C GLN A 357 4.31 -23.10 -9.84
N ALA A 358 4.70 -23.84 -10.87
CA ALA A 358 4.01 -25.07 -11.26
C ALA A 358 4.01 -26.10 -10.12
N TYR A 359 5.16 -26.32 -9.49
CA TYR A 359 5.27 -27.20 -8.34
C TYR A 359 4.38 -26.76 -7.17
N LEU A 360 4.31 -25.46 -6.87
CA LEU A 360 3.42 -24.95 -5.82
C LEU A 360 1.93 -25.10 -6.14
N ALA A 361 1.56 -25.07 -7.41
CA ALA A 361 0.17 -25.23 -7.85
C ALA A 361 -0.31 -26.70 -7.77
N GLU A 362 0.58 -27.68 -7.86
CA GLU A 362 0.23 -29.09 -7.80
C GLU A 362 0.14 -29.59 -6.35
N PRO A 363 -0.97 -30.21 -5.92
CA PRO A 363 -1.02 -30.83 -4.59
C PRO A 363 -0.09 -32.05 -4.53
N CYS A 364 0.80 -32.07 -3.56
CA CYS A 364 1.64 -33.22 -3.29
C CYS A 364 2.09 -33.26 -1.81
N ASP A 365 2.66 -34.40 -1.38
CA ASP A 365 3.15 -34.57 -0.04
C ASP A 365 4.46 -33.81 0.22
N LYS A 366 4.82 -33.70 1.51
CA LYS A 366 6.02 -32.96 1.95
C LYS A 366 7.31 -33.58 1.41
N GLN A 367 7.39 -34.90 1.25
CA GLN A 367 8.60 -35.57 0.76
C GLN A 367 8.85 -35.18 -0.70
N LYS A 368 7.84 -35.23 -1.54
CA LYS A 368 7.91 -34.79 -2.93
C LYS A 368 8.30 -33.32 -3.05
N ARG A 369 7.78 -32.45 -2.15
CA ARG A 369 8.18 -31.04 -2.07
C ARG A 369 9.67 -30.85 -1.75
N LEU A 370 10.22 -31.66 -0.88
CA LEU A 370 11.65 -31.64 -0.58
C LEU A 370 12.51 -32.05 -1.78
N GLU A 371 12.08 -33.07 -2.52
CA GLU A 371 12.74 -33.52 -3.75
C GLU A 371 12.70 -32.45 -4.85
N GLN A 372 11.53 -31.84 -5.08
CA GLN A 372 11.34 -30.72 -6.00
C GLN A 372 12.22 -29.51 -5.62
N SER A 373 12.31 -29.20 -4.33
CA SER A 373 13.19 -28.16 -3.81
C SER A 373 14.67 -28.43 -4.09
N GLU A 374 15.10 -29.69 -3.95
CA GLU A 374 16.48 -30.10 -4.23
C GLU A 374 16.78 -30.03 -5.74
N GLU A 375 15.87 -30.52 -6.57
CA GLU A 375 15.97 -30.46 -8.03
C GLU A 375 16.18 -29.03 -8.51
N LEU A 376 15.31 -28.09 -8.09
CA LEU A 376 15.41 -26.70 -8.51
C LEU A 376 16.68 -26.03 -7.96
N TRP A 377 17.10 -26.40 -6.76
CA TRP A 377 18.34 -25.89 -6.20
C TRP A 377 19.57 -26.38 -6.98
N GLN A 378 19.62 -27.65 -7.41
CA GLN A 378 20.70 -28.14 -8.24
C GLN A 378 20.75 -27.44 -9.60
N ARG A 379 19.61 -27.22 -10.23
CA ARG A 379 19.52 -26.44 -11.48
C ARG A 379 20.01 -25.00 -11.28
N LEU A 380 19.59 -24.33 -10.22
CA LEU A 380 20.02 -22.96 -9.92
C LEU A 380 21.53 -22.92 -9.64
N LYS A 381 22.09 -23.86 -8.88
CA LYS A 381 23.55 -23.92 -8.62
C LYS A 381 24.39 -23.85 -9.88
N LEU A 382 23.96 -24.51 -10.94
CA LEU A 382 24.67 -24.48 -12.23
C LEU A 382 24.69 -23.06 -12.82
N LEU A 383 23.59 -22.32 -12.68
CA LEU A 383 23.51 -20.92 -13.13
C LEU A 383 24.33 -19.95 -12.27
N LEU A 384 24.65 -20.32 -11.03
CA LEU A 384 25.43 -19.47 -10.10
C LEU A 384 26.94 -19.56 -10.31
N LEU A 385 27.40 -20.38 -11.25
CA LEU A 385 28.82 -20.43 -11.65
C LEU A 385 29.19 -19.10 -12.34
N ILE A 386 30.24 -18.47 -11.84
CA ILE A 386 30.74 -17.23 -12.40
C ILE A 386 31.51 -17.53 -13.70
N GLN A 387 31.24 -16.75 -14.75
CA GLN A 387 31.92 -16.86 -16.00
C GLN A 387 32.81 -15.63 -16.28
N ASN A 388 33.93 -15.84 -16.93
CA ASN A 388 34.81 -14.73 -17.34
C ASN A 388 34.05 -13.78 -18.28
N GLY A 389 34.13 -12.47 -18.01
CA GLY A 389 33.53 -11.45 -18.86
C GLY A 389 32.03 -11.22 -18.60
N GLU A 390 31.43 -11.84 -17.58
CA GLU A 390 30.04 -11.53 -17.22
C GLU A 390 29.94 -10.15 -16.54
N PRO A 391 28.75 -9.46 -16.63
CA PRO A 391 28.57 -8.17 -16.01
C PRO A 391 28.69 -8.23 -14.48
N ASP A 392 29.33 -7.23 -13.87
CA ASP A 392 29.46 -7.10 -12.41
C ASP A 392 28.13 -7.20 -11.66
N LYS A 393 27.06 -6.64 -12.23
CA LYS A 393 25.72 -6.72 -11.61
C LYS A 393 25.21 -8.15 -11.55
N LEU A 394 25.44 -8.94 -12.60
CA LEU A 394 25.07 -10.36 -12.62
C LEU A 394 25.94 -11.16 -11.64
N THR A 395 27.24 -10.92 -11.61
CA THR A 395 28.17 -11.54 -10.65
C THR A 395 27.74 -11.29 -9.20
N ARG A 396 27.40 -10.03 -8.88
CA ARG A 396 26.88 -9.67 -7.53
C ARG A 396 25.58 -10.38 -7.22
N LEU A 397 24.64 -10.45 -8.17
CA LEU A 397 23.37 -11.15 -8.00
C LEU A 397 23.59 -12.64 -7.77
N LYS A 398 24.45 -13.29 -8.56
CA LYS A 398 24.82 -14.71 -8.35
C LYS A 398 25.43 -14.96 -6.97
N ALA A 399 26.34 -14.10 -6.53
CA ALA A 399 26.93 -14.16 -5.19
C ALA A 399 25.86 -13.98 -4.09
N GLN A 400 24.86 -13.14 -4.32
CA GLN A 400 23.75 -12.90 -3.41
C GLN A 400 22.85 -14.13 -3.32
N LEU A 401 22.45 -14.73 -4.45
CA LEU A 401 21.67 -15.97 -4.52
C LEU A 401 22.40 -17.16 -3.91
N LYS A 402 23.72 -17.26 -4.14
CA LYS A 402 24.57 -18.29 -3.53
C LYS A 402 24.59 -18.18 -2.00
N ARG A 403 24.72 -16.95 -1.45
CA ARG A 403 24.66 -16.70 0.00
C ARG A 403 23.28 -16.98 0.58
N ALA A 404 22.20 -16.73 -0.18
CA ALA A 404 20.84 -17.03 0.25
C ALA A 404 20.65 -18.53 0.45
N GLY A 405 21.21 -19.34 -0.43
CA GLY A 405 21.14 -20.79 -0.36
C GLY A 405 19.72 -21.34 -0.61
N LYS A 406 19.62 -22.68 -0.57
CA LYS A 406 18.34 -23.38 -0.74
C LYS A 406 17.31 -22.92 0.29
N ASP A 407 17.72 -22.77 1.53
CA ASP A 407 16.86 -22.50 2.68
C ASP A 407 16.16 -21.12 2.64
N ARG A 408 16.63 -20.19 1.82
CA ARG A 408 15.97 -18.89 1.64
C ARG A 408 15.34 -18.72 0.26
N LEU A 409 15.66 -19.60 -0.68
CA LEU A 409 15.12 -19.53 -2.04
C LEU A 409 13.95 -20.49 -2.25
N PHE A 410 13.93 -21.62 -1.57
CA PHE A 410 12.97 -22.68 -1.80
C PHE A 410 12.26 -23.17 -0.52
N THR A 411 12.29 -22.42 0.57
CA THR A 411 11.52 -22.70 1.79
C THR A 411 10.01 -22.80 1.50
N CYS A 412 9.53 -22.07 0.50
CA CYS A 412 8.13 -22.11 0.09
C CYS A 412 7.63 -23.50 -0.30
N LEU A 413 8.44 -24.34 -0.92
CA LEU A 413 8.03 -25.67 -1.36
C LEU A 413 7.69 -26.61 -0.18
N PRO A 414 8.61 -26.93 0.76
CA PRO A 414 8.30 -27.82 1.86
C PRO A 414 7.29 -27.24 2.84
N SER A 415 7.09 -25.93 2.82
CA SER A 415 6.15 -25.23 3.70
C SER A 415 4.79 -24.97 3.04
N ASN A 416 4.67 -25.25 1.75
CA ASN A 416 3.48 -25.02 0.94
C ASN A 416 2.91 -23.61 1.06
N ILE A 417 3.77 -22.62 0.87
CA ILE A 417 3.43 -21.20 0.92
C ILE A 417 3.81 -20.51 -0.39
N SER A 418 3.31 -19.30 -0.63
CA SER A 418 3.71 -18.49 -1.78
C SER A 418 5.23 -18.30 -1.86
N CYS A 419 5.78 -18.26 -3.06
CA CYS A 419 7.18 -17.92 -3.32
C CYS A 419 7.40 -16.41 -3.53
N ASP A 420 6.36 -15.62 -3.57
CA ASP A 420 6.42 -14.17 -3.84
C ASP A 420 5.38 -13.37 -3.05
N ASN A 421 5.48 -12.04 -3.13
CA ASN A 421 4.63 -11.05 -2.45
C ASN A 421 3.51 -10.50 -3.36
N ASN A 422 3.21 -11.17 -4.46
CA ASN A 422 2.17 -10.69 -5.39
C ASN A 422 0.79 -11.20 -5.02
#